data_8616e8db3f803879bb3673c4d69bc55a
#
_entry.id   8616e8db3f803879bb3673c4d69bc55a
#
_cell.length_a   1.000
_cell.length_b   1.000
_cell.length_c   1.000
_cell.angle_alpha   90.00
_cell.angle_beta   90.00
_cell.angle_gamma   90.00
#
_symmetry.space_group_name_H-M   'P 1'
#
loop_
_entity.id
_entity.type
_entity.pdbx_description
1 polymer ?
#
loop_
_entity_poly.entity_id
_entity_poly.type
_entity_poly.pdbx_seq_one_letter_code
_entity_poly.pdbx_strand_id
1 'polypeptide(L)'
;HGVSGNYGLLDLVAALKWIKNNIAQFGGDPGNIAIFGQSAGVGAVQSLCASPLSKNLISQAIIMSGGGLSTARPAVLLDTAQLANKAMMDYFGKTTLDEIRALSFEDLRQMSADYTAATKKRIMWSPVVDNYMLTGTFSTVALANEIADIPYMIGFTANDMNDQTQAIKDFCVLRAEKSNKPAYAYLFARPLPGDENGAFHSADLWYVFHSFRHSWRPFTAGDEALSLKIVDFWTNFAKNGNPNGKDPEV
;
A
#
# COMPACT_ATOMS: atom_id res chain seq x y z
N HIS A 1 18.45 20.50 -2.14
CA HIS A 1 18.63 19.25 -1.39
C HIS A 1 18.91 18.03 -2.28
N GLY A 2 18.96 18.15 -3.61
CA GLY A 2 19.24 17.04 -4.53
C GLY A 2 18.16 15.92 -4.56
N VAL A 3 17.09 16.07 -3.79
CA VAL A 3 15.98 15.11 -3.69
C VAL A 3 14.69 15.85 -3.97
N SER A 4 13.90 15.36 -4.90
CA SER A 4 12.56 15.88 -5.18
C SER A 4 11.62 14.74 -5.56
N GLY A 5 10.41 14.76 -5.01
CA GLY A 5 9.43 13.70 -5.15
C GLY A 5 9.22 12.93 -3.86
N ASN A 6 8.40 11.87 -3.92
CA ASN A 6 8.04 11.01 -2.77
C ASN A 6 7.48 11.77 -1.54
N TYR A 7 7.03 13.02 -1.69
CA TYR A 7 6.61 13.84 -0.54
C TYR A 7 5.46 13.20 0.24
N GLY A 8 4.48 12.60 -0.43
CA GLY A 8 3.40 11.88 0.26
C GLY A 8 3.91 10.67 1.06
N LEU A 9 4.96 9.97 0.58
CA LEU A 9 5.59 8.90 1.35
C LEU A 9 6.40 9.45 2.54
N LEU A 10 7.06 10.60 2.36
CA LEU A 10 7.79 11.26 3.45
C LEU A 10 6.84 11.77 4.54
N ASP A 11 5.63 12.22 4.19
CA ASP A 11 4.58 12.55 5.14
C ASP A 11 4.16 11.33 5.97
N LEU A 12 4.03 10.15 5.34
CA LEU A 12 3.75 8.90 6.05
C LEU A 12 4.91 8.49 6.97
N VAL A 13 6.16 8.70 6.56
CA VAL A 13 7.33 8.50 7.45
C VAL A 13 7.28 9.45 8.64
N ALA A 14 6.92 10.72 8.42
CA ALA A 14 6.75 11.70 9.51
C ALA A 14 5.63 11.28 10.46
N ALA A 15 4.50 10.80 9.93
CA ALA A 15 3.39 10.27 10.72
C ALA A 15 3.81 9.07 11.57
N LEU A 16 4.54 8.10 10.99
CA LEU A 16 5.06 6.94 11.75
C LEU A 16 6.00 7.37 12.88
N LYS A 17 6.89 8.32 12.63
CA LYS A 17 7.78 8.87 13.67
C LYS A 17 6.99 9.57 14.76
N TRP A 18 5.95 10.34 14.39
CA TRP A 18 5.09 10.99 15.37
C TRP A 18 4.35 9.95 16.24
N ILE A 19 3.76 8.92 15.61
CA ILE A 19 3.11 7.81 16.32
C ILE A 19 4.10 7.15 17.29
N LYS A 20 5.28 6.77 16.80
CA LYS A 20 6.33 6.14 17.61
C LYS A 20 6.67 6.96 18.87
N ASN A 21 6.72 8.29 18.74
CA ASN A 21 7.13 9.18 19.81
C ASN A 21 6.00 9.55 20.78
N ASN A 22 4.73 9.43 20.38
CA ASN A 22 3.62 10.00 21.13
C ASN A 22 2.56 8.97 21.54
N ILE A 23 2.44 7.82 20.87
CA ILE A 23 1.29 6.93 21.03
C ILE A 23 1.14 6.36 22.45
N ALA A 24 2.21 6.28 23.22
CA ALA A 24 2.16 5.85 24.63
C ALA A 24 1.29 6.79 25.49
N GLN A 25 1.24 8.09 25.16
CA GLN A 25 0.40 9.06 25.86
C GLN A 25 -1.10 8.87 25.59
N PHE A 26 -1.43 8.10 24.54
CA PHE A 26 -2.80 7.73 24.14
C PHE A 26 -3.15 6.29 24.53
N GLY A 27 -2.30 5.62 25.32
CA GLY A 27 -2.50 4.24 25.76
C GLY A 27 -2.07 3.18 24.73
N GLY A 28 -1.42 3.57 23.63
CA GLY A 28 -0.87 2.65 22.64
C GLY A 28 0.56 2.21 22.95
N ASP A 29 1.00 1.14 22.27
CA ASP A 29 2.35 0.62 22.40
C ASP A 29 3.23 1.09 21.25
N PRO A 30 4.24 1.94 21.49
CA PRO A 30 5.18 2.38 20.46
C PRO A 30 6.07 1.23 19.93
N GLY A 31 6.13 0.10 20.61
CA GLY A 31 6.81 -1.13 20.18
C GLY A 31 5.97 -1.98 19.22
N ASN A 32 4.67 -1.71 19.08
CA ASN A 32 3.75 -2.50 18.28
C ASN A 32 2.95 -1.63 17.29
N ILE A 33 3.60 -1.20 16.21
CA ILE A 33 2.99 -0.39 15.15
C ILE A 33 2.73 -1.29 13.94
N ALA A 34 1.46 -1.66 13.74
CA ALA A 34 1.00 -2.36 12.55
C ALA A 34 0.55 -1.33 11.49
N ILE A 35 1.00 -1.52 10.25
CA ILE A 35 0.51 -0.73 9.11
C ILE A 35 -0.28 -1.61 8.16
N PHE A 36 -1.31 -1.04 7.54
CA PHE A 36 -2.06 -1.75 6.51
C PHE A 36 -2.55 -0.81 5.42
N GLY A 37 -2.80 -1.37 4.25
CA GLY A 37 -3.27 -0.60 3.11
C GLY A 37 -3.92 -1.47 2.05
N GLN A 38 -4.91 -0.89 1.37
CA GLN A 38 -5.66 -1.51 0.30
C GLN A 38 -5.42 -0.77 -1.01
N SER A 39 -5.30 -1.52 -2.13
CA SER A 39 -5.15 -0.93 -3.48
C SER A 39 -3.97 0.04 -3.58
N ALA A 40 -4.21 1.32 -3.85
CA ALA A 40 -3.16 2.34 -3.83
C ALA A 40 -2.41 2.42 -2.49
N GLY A 41 -3.09 2.16 -1.36
CA GLY A 41 -2.49 2.07 -0.04
C GLY A 41 -1.48 0.95 0.10
N VAL A 42 -1.56 -0.12 -0.71
CA VAL A 42 -0.52 -1.17 -0.78
C VAL A 42 0.80 -0.57 -1.23
N GLY A 43 0.78 0.31 -2.25
CA GLY A 43 1.99 1.00 -2.70
C GLY A 43 2.67 1.78 -1.59
N ALA A 44 1.88 2.44 -0.72
CA ALA A 44 2.39 3.13 0.45
C ALA A 44 2.98 2.17 1.49
N VAL A 45 2.25 1.10 1.86
CA VAL A 45 2.74 0.06 2.81
C VAL A 45 4.02 -0.58 2.32
N GLN A 46 4.08 -1.02 1.07
CA GLN A 46 5.27 -1.64 0.48
C GLN A 46 6.45 -0.67 0.43
N SER A 47 6.19 0.61 0.09
CA SER A 47 7.23 1.65 0.09
C SER A 47 7.80 1.89 1.49
N LEU A 48 6.94 1.95 2.51
CA LEU A 48 7.36 2.11 3.90
C LEU A 48 8.15 0.91 4.41
N CYS A 49 7.75 -0.32 4.03
CA CYS A 49 8.50 -1.53 4.39
C CYS A 49 9.85 -1.65 3.67
N ALA A 50 9.99 -1.07 2.47
CA ALA A 50 11.24 -1.09 1.70
C ALA A 50 12.16 0.10 2.01
N SER A 51 11.63 1.17 2.61
CA SER A 51 12.38 2.39 2.85
C SER A 51 13.34 2.26 4.04
N PRO A 52 14.61 2.68 3.88
CA PRO A 52 15.54 2.77 5.01
C PRO A 52 15.09 3.77 6.09
N LEU A 53 14.18 4.71 5.75
CA LEU A 53 13.69 5.74 6.67
C LEU A 53 12.60 5.25 7.62
N SER A 54 11.91 4.15 7.29
CA SER A 54 10.71 3.69 8.02
C SER A 54 10.68 2.21 8.38
N LYS A 55 11.43 1.35 7.70
CA LYS A 55 11.35 -0.11 7.91
C LYS A 55 11.57 -0.56 9.36
N ASN A 56 12.31 0.19 10.16
CA ASN A 56 12.57 -0.11 11.57
C ASN A 56 11.53 0.51 12.54
N LEU A 57 10.51 1.20 12.01
CA LEU A 57 9.41 1.79 12.79
C LEU A 57 8.17 0.91 12.82
N ILE A 58 8.15 -0.17 12.02
CA ILE A 58 6.98 -1.00 11.71
C ILE A 58 7.17 -2.36 12.38
N SER A 59 6.14 -2.87 13.00
CA SER A 59 6.13 -4.17 13.67
C SER A 59 5.43 -5.26 12.85
N GLN A 60 4.39 -4.92 12.09
CA GLN A 60 3.65 -5.82 11.19
C GLN A 60 3.12 -5.03 9.98
N ALA A 61 2.88 -5.73 8.87
CA ALA A 61 2.28 -5.12 7.68
C ALA A 61 1.20 -6.01 7.06
N ILE A 62 0.04 -5.39 6.72
CA ILE A 62 -1.05 -6.05 5.98
C ILE A 62 -1.19 -5.39 4.61
N ILE A 63 -1.18 -6.20 3.58
CA ILE A 63 -1.16 -5.79 2.16
C ILE A 63 -2.43 -6.34 1.51
N MET A 64 -3.36 -5.45 1.14
CA MET A 64 -4.71 -5.82 0.70
C MET A 64 -4.94 -5.42 -0.76
N SER A 65 -5.11 -6.40 -1.66
CA SER A 65 -5.45 -6.16 -3.08
C SER A 65 -4.43 -5.31 -3.84
N GLY A 66 -3.19 -5.79 -3.95
CA GLY A 66 -2.19 -5.10 -4.77
C GLY A 66 -0.73 -5.30 -4.34
N GLY A 67 -0.30 -6.49 -4.04
CA GLY A 67 1.06 -6.70 -3.54
C GLY A 67 1.71 -7.99 -4.02
N GLY A 68 2.73 -8.40 -3.29
CA GLY A 68 3.56 -9.55 -3.62
C GLY A 68 4.79 -9.17 -4.45
N LEU A 69 5.47 -10.17 -4.99
CA LEU A 69 6.60 -9.95 -5.89
C LEU A 69 6.09 -9.74 -7.32
N SER A 70 6.37 -8.58 -7.88
CA SER A 70 6.02 -8.27 -9.26
C SER A 70 7.20 -7.60 -9.96
N THR A 71 7.59 -8.16 -11.09
CA THR A 71 8.57 -7.58 -12.00
C THR A 71 7.90 -6.81 -13.16
N ALA A 72 6.57 -6.81 -13.21
CA ALA A 72 5.81 -6.25 -14.32
C ALA A 72 5.88 -4.72 -14.43
N ARG A 73 6.25 -4.03 -13.35
CA ARG A 73 6.40 -2.57 -13.34
C ARG A 73 7.84 -2.21 -13.03
N PRO A 74 8.59 -1.65 -14.01
CA PRO A 74 9.95 -1.19 -13.77
C PRO A 74 9.96 -0.04 -12.77
N ALA A 75 11.08 0.11 -12.07
CA ALA A 75 11.30 1.24 -11.20
C ALA A 75 11.26 2.54 -12.00
N VAL A 76 10.54 3.53 -11.50
CA VAL A 76 10.61 4.90 -12.02
C VAL A 76 11.79 5.58 -11.34
N LEU A 77 12.83 5.89 -12.09
CA LEU A 77 13.99 6.61 -11.58
C LEU A 77 13.67 8.09 -11.45
N LEU A 78 14.27 8.75 -10.46
CA LEU A 78 14.06 10.18 -10.19
C LEU A 78 14.35 11.02 -11.44
N ASP A 79 15.48 10.80 -12.11
CA ASP A 79 15.86 11.55 -13.32
C ASP A 79 14.84 11.38 -14.45
N THR A 80 14.32 10.17 -14.63
CA THR A 80 13.29 9.89 -15.64
C THR A 80 11.99 10.66 -15.32
N ALA A 81 11.58 10.68 -14.07
CA ALA A 81 10.40 11.42 -13.63
C ALA A 81 10.60 12.93 -13.77
N GLN A 82 11.77 13.44 -13.42
CA GLN A 82 12.11 14.87 -13.57
C GLN A 82 12.10 15.30 -15.04
N LEU A 83 12.67 14.50 -15.94
CA LEU A 83 12.64 14.78 -17.38
C LEU A 83 11.22 14.77 -17.94
N ALA A 84 10.40 13.80 -17.56
CA ALA A 84 9.01 13.73 -17.99
C ALA A 84 8.18 14.93 -17.51
N ASN A 85 8.37 15.33 -16.24
CA ASN A 85 7.65 16.46 -15.66
C ASN A 85 8.14 17.79 -16.23
N LYS A 86 9.46 17.93 -16.47
CA LYS A 86 10.01 19.10 -17.16
C LYS A 86 9.45 19.26 -18.58
N ALA A 87 9.30 18.17 -19.32
CA ALA A 87 8.73 18.22 -20.67
C ALA A 87 7.28 18.75 -20.68
N MET A 88 6.50 18.49 -19.62
CA MET A 88 5.18 19.11 -19.46
C MET A 88 5.29 20.61 -19.19
N MET A 89 6.19 21.01 -18.28
CA MET A 89 6.43 22.43 -17.98
C MET A 89 6.81 23.18 -19.25
N ASP A 90 7.76 22.65 -20.01
CA ASP A 90 8.22 23.25 -21.28
C ASP A 90 7.10 23.38 -22.31
N TYR A 91 6.21 22.36 -22.40
CA TYR A 91 5.06 22.38 -23.30
C TYR A 91 4.12 23.56 -23.04
N PHE A 92 3.95 23.96 -21.77
CA PHE A 92 3.12 25.09 -21.36
C PHE A 92 3.92 26.38 -21.13
N GLY A 93 5.18 26.42 -21.55
CA GLY A 93 6.05 27.59 -21.40
C GLY A 93 6.37 27.94 -19.95
N LYS A 94 6.25 26.97 -19.03
CA LYS A 94 6.63 27.13 -17.62
C LYS A 94 8.10 26.79 -17.44
N THR A 95 8.86 27.71 -16.85
CA THR A 95 10.32 27.58 -16.73
C THR A 95 10.79 27.37 -15.29
N THR A 96 9.94 27.70 -14.30
CA THR A 96 10.27 27.63 -12.89
C THR A 96 9.26 26.81 -12.09
N LEU A 97 9.71 26.25 -10.98
CA LEU A 97 8.82 25.56 -10.04
C LEU A 97 7.84 26.52 -9.35
N ASP A 98 8.20 27.77 -9.18
CA ASP A 98 7.33 28.77 -8.53
C ASP A 98 6.13 29.09 -9.42
N GLU A 99 6.29 29.11 -10.75
CA GLU A 99 5.16 29.21 -11.68
C GLU A 99 4.19 28.02 -11.56
N ILE A 100 4.70 26.80 -11.32
CA ILE A 100 3.87 25.63 -11.11
C ILE A 100 3.19 25.67 -9.73
N ARG A 101 3.91 26.09 -8.68
CA ARG A 101 3.36 26.23 -7.33
C ARG A 101 2.29 27.31 -7.20
N ALA A 102 2.31 28.29 -8.08
CA ALA A 102 1.30 29.35 -8.14
C ALA A 102 -0.03 28.89 -8.78
N LEU A 103 -0.05 27.72 -9.44
CA LEU A 103 -1.27 27.15 -10.02
C LEU A 103 -2.18 26.60 -8.93
N SER A 104 -3.50 26.68 -9.16
CA SER A 104 -4.46 25.91 -8.38
C SER A 104 -4.28 24.41 -8.66
N PHE A 105 -4.82 23.56 -7.77
CA PHE A 105 -4.85 22.12 -8.00
C PHE A 105 -5.61 21.77 -9.30
N GLU A 106 -6.73 22.44 -9.54
CA GLU A 106 -7.56 22.27 -10.73
C GLU A 106 -6.81 22.61 -12.01
N ASP A 107 -6.10 23.74 -12.03
CA ASP A 107 -5.29 24.16 -13.18
C ASP A 107 -4.15 23.18 -13.44
N LEU A 108 -3.46 22.73 -12.42
CA LEU A 108 -2.39 21.74 -12.55
C LEU A 108 -2.93 20.39 -13.07
N ARG A 109 -4.09 19.96 -12.57
CA ARG A 109 -4.77 18.75 -13.04
C ARG A 109 -5.19 18.87 -14.51
N GLN A 110 -5.78 20.02 -14.89
CA GLN A 110 -6.18 20.27 -16.27
C GLN A 110 -4.96 20.31 -17.20
N MET A 111 -3.90 21.02 -16.81
CA MET A 111 -2.63 21.08 -17.54
C MET A 111 -2.05 19.68 -17.79
N SER A 112 -2.10 18.80 -16.78
CA SER A 112 -1.68 17.41 -16.89
C SER A 112 -2.53 16.62 -17.88
N ALA A 113 -3.84 16.80 -17.85
CA ALA A 113 -4.78 16.14 -18.77
C ALA A 113 -4.56 16.60 -20.22
N ASP A 114 -4.44 17.89 -20.45
CA ASP A 114 -4.22 18.49 -21.78
C ASP A 114 -2.88 18.04 -22.39
N TYR A 115 -1.81 18.02 -21.57
CA TYR A 115 -0.51 17.50 -22.01
C TYR A 115 -0.63 16.04 -22.45
N THR A 116 -1.27 15.21 -21.64
CA THR A 116 -1.46 13.79 -21.96
C THR A 116 -2.30 13.59 -23.20
N ALA A 117 -3.38 14.36 -23.37
CA ALA A 117 -4.24 14.31 -24.55
C ALA A 117 -3.49 14.68 -25.84
N ALA A 118 -2.70 15.77 -25.79
CA ALA A 118 -1.97 16.30 -26.94
C ALA A 118 -0.76 15.44 -27.33
N THR A 119 0.02 14.97 -26.34
CA THR A 119 1.32 14.34 -26.59
C THR A 119 1.29 12.81 -26.49
N LYS A 120 0.23 12.22 -25.93
CA LYS A 120 0.11 10.81 -25.54
C LYS A 120 1.17 10.38 -24.51
N LYS A 121 1.89 11.31 -23.90
CA LYS A 121 2.85 11.07 -22.83
C LYS A 121 2.18 11.23 -21.47
N ARG A 122 2.53 10.37 -20.53
CA ARG A 122 2.03 10.45 -19.16
C ARG A 122 2.99 11.22 -18.28
N ILE A 123 2.44 11.98 -17.36
CA ILE A 123 3.19 12.59 -16.27
C ILE A 123 3.41 11.55 -15.17
N MET A 124 4.56 11.61 -14.53
CA MET A 124 4.95 10.64 -13.51
C MET A 124 4.55 11.15 -12.12
N TRP A 125 3.38 10.72 -11.66
CA TRP A 125 2.87 10.97 -10.30
C TRP A 125 3.14 9.81 -9.32
N SER A 126 3.87 8.78 -9.77
CA SER A 126 4.19 7.59 -8.98
C SER A 126 5.36 7.83 -8.05
N PRO A 127 5.51 7.03 -6.99
CA PRO A 127 6.76 6.96 -6.24
C PRO A 127 7.96 6.72 -7.13
N VAL A 128 9.08 7.35 -6.82
CA VAL A 128 10.33 7.28 -7.61
C VAL A 128 11.47 6.70 -6.78
N VAL A 129 12.36 5.98 -7.43
CA VAL A 129 13.62 5.54 -6.83
C VAL A 129 14.56 6.73 -6.84
N ASP A 130 14.82 7.27 -5.65
CA ASP A 130 15.60 8.49 -5.41
C ASP A 130 16.85 8.23 -4.54
N ASN A 131 17.09 6.97 -4.15
CA ASN A 131 18.16 6.53 -3.25
C ASN A 131 18.13 7.19 -1.86
N TYR A 132 17.01 7.85 -1.50
CA TYR A 132 16.78 8.45 -0.19
C TYR A 132 15.55 7.85 0.49
N MET A 133 14.36 8.05 -0.10
CA MET A 133 13.12 7.41 0.37
C MET A 133 13.03 5.98 -0.15
N LEU A 134 13.35 5.73 -1.41
CA LEU A 134 13.32 4.41 -2.04
C LEU A 134 14.66 4.12 -2.73
N THR A 135 15.27 2.98 -2.40
CA THR A 135 16.49 2.46 -3.04
C THR A 135 16.20 1.52 -4.22
N GLY A 136 14.93 1.11 -4.36
CA GLY A 136 14.45 0.24 -5.42
C GLY A 136 12.93 0.06 -5.35
N THR A 137 12.37 -0.77 -6.21
CA THR A 137 10.98 -1.24 -6.07
C THR A 137 10.89 -2.16 -4.84
N PHE A 138 9.67 -2.34 -4.30
CA PHE A 138 9.46 -3.31 -3.22
C PHE A 138 10.01 -4.70 -3.57
N SER A 139 9.74 -5.18 -4.79
CA SER A 139 10.21 -6.50 -5.24
C SER A 139 11.73 -6.58 -5.28
N THR A 140 12.40 -5.55 -5.79
CA THR A 140 13.88 -5.52 -5.86
C THR A 140 14.49 -5.56 -4.45
N VAL A 141 13.96 -4.75 -3.54
CA VAL A 141 14.45 -4.66 -2.15
C VAL A 141 14.12 -5.95 -1.37
N ALA A 142 12.94 -6.57 -1.64
CA ALA A 142 12.55 -7.84 -1.04
C ALA A 142 13.44 -9.00 -1.49
N LEU A 143 13.75 -9.09 -2.79
CA LEU A 143 14.66 -10.10 -3.33
C LEU A 143 16.07 -9.99 -2.76
N ALA A 144 16.53 -8.77 -2.46
CA ALA A 144 17.78 -8.51 -1.76
C ALA A 144 17.70 -8.80 -0.25
N ASN A 145 16.52 -9.16 0.29
CA ASN A 145 16.25 -9.35 1.71
C ASN A 145 16.49 -8.07 2.54
N GLU A 146 16.18 -6.90 2.00
CA GLU A 146 16.40 -5.60 2.62
C GLU A 146 15.12 -4.90 3.07
N ILE A 147 13.95 -5.48 2.85
CA ILE A 147 12.67 -4.98 3.41
C ILE A 147 12.64 -5.13 4.93
N ALA A 148 11.67 -4.50 5.59
CA ALA A 148 11.40 -4.68 7.02
C ALA A 148 11.30 -6.18 7.35
N ASP A 149 12.09 -6.67 8.30
CA ASP A 149 12.07 -8.07 8.74
C ASP A 149 11.00 -8.29 9.83
N ILE A 150 9.75 -8.27 9.39
CA ILE A 150 8.52 -8.33 10.20
C ILE A 150 7.58 -9.40 9.66
N PRO A 151 6.55 -9.82 10.42
CA PRO A 151 5.44 -10.59 9.89
C PRO A 151 4.66 -9.81 8.82
N TYR A 152 4.20 -10.51 7.79
CA TYR A 152 3.34 -9.97 6.74
C TYR A 152 2.05 -10.75 6.65
N MET A 153 0.92 -10.07 6.40
CA MET A 153 -0.32 -10.68 5.94
C MET A 153 -0.67 -10.06 4.59
N ILE A 154 -0.88 -10.88 3.58
CA ILE A 154 -1.08 -10.40 2.21
C ILE A 154 -2.19 -11.18 1.53
N GLY A 155 -3.07 -10.49 0.82
CA GLY A 155 -4.15 -11.15 0.10
C GLY A 155 -4.89 -10.23 -0.85
N PHE A 156 -5.94 -10.79 -1.46
CA PHE A 156 -6.76 -10.07 -2.43
C PHE A 156 -8.18 -10.67 -2.48
N THR A 157 -9.07 -10.03 -3.23
CA THR A 157 -10.45 -10.48 -3.42
C THR A 157 -10.58 -11.38 -4.65
N ALA A 158 -11.48 -12.37 -4.62
CA ALA A 158 -11.58 -13.38 -5.69
C ALA A 158 -11.97 -12.81 -7.07
N ASN A 159 -12.70 -11.69 -7.10
CA ASN A 159 -13.05 -10.96 -8.32
C ASN A 159 -12.32 -9.60 -8.39
N ASP A 160 -11.05 -9.58 -8.00
CA ASP A 160 -10.19 -8.39 -8.05
C ASP A 160 -9.89 -7.98 -9.50
N MET A 161 -9.30 -6.80 -9.70
CA MET A 161 -8.91 -6.29 -11.03
C MET A 161 -7.91 -7.19 -11.75
N ASN A 162 -7.08 -7.93 -11.02
CA ASN A 162 -6.09 -8.85 -11.56
C ASN A 162 -5.92 -10.05 -10.61
N ASP A 163 -5.55 -11.20 -11.16
CA ASP A 163 -5.08 -12.35 -10.38
C ASP A 163 -3.69 -12.05 -9.78
N GLN A 164 -3.59 -12.10 -8.47
CA GLN A 164 -2.37 -11.83 -7.72
C GLN A 164 -1.77 -13.10 -7.09
N THR A 165 -2.36 -14.25 -7.38
CA THR A 165 -2.01 -15.53 -6.74
C THR A 165 -0.53 -15.82 -6.81
N GLN A 166 0.09 -15.72 -8.01
CA GLN A 166 1.50 -16.06 -8.17
C GLN A 166 2.42 -15.07 -7.45
N ALA A 167 2.15 -13.77 -7.58
CA ALA A 167 2.95 -12.73 -6.93
C ALA A 167 2.94 -12.85 -5.40
N ILE A 168 1.79 -13.24 -4.83
CA ILE A 168 1.64 -13.46 -3.38
C ILE A 168 2.37 -14.75 -2.96
N LYS A 169 2.20 -15.85 -3.70
CA LYS A 169 2.91 -17.10 -3.43
C LYS A 169 4.42 -16.90 -3.44
N ASP A 170 4.94 -16.25 -4.48
CA ASP A 170 6.38 -15.99 -4.60
C ASP A 170 6.90 -15.14 -3.43
N PHE A 171 6.12 -14.16 -2.98
CA PHE A 171 6.47 -13.37 -1.80
C PHE A 171 6.50 -14.22 -0.52
N CYS A 172 5.48 -15.05 -0.30
CA CYS A 172 5.42 -15.91 0.89
C CYS A 172 6.57 -16.93 0.90
N VAL A 173 6.89 -17.55 -0.26
CA VAL A 173 8.03 -18.45 -0.39
C VAL A 173 9.34 -17.72 -0.11
N LEU A 174 9.55 -16.53 -0.71
CA LEU A 174 10.74 -15.73 -0.44
C LEU A 174 10.90 -15.44 1.05
N ARG A 175 9.80 -15.07 1.74
CA ARG A 175 9.86 -14.80 3.19
C ARG A 175 10.20 -16.05 3.99
N ALA A 176 9.63 -17.22 3.63
CA ALA A 176 9.96 -18.48 4.28
C ALA A 176 11.43 -18.89 4.12
N GLU A 177 12.05 -18.55 2.98
CA GLU A 177 13.45 -18.86 2.68
C GLU A 177 14.44 -17.86 3.32
N LYS A 178 14.06 -16.59 3.41
CA LYS A 178 14.99 -15.49 3.74
C LYS A 178 14.82 -14.92 5.15
N SER A 179 13.75 -15.28 5.86
CA SER A 179 13.41 -14.69 7.16
C SER A 179 12.84 -15.72 8.11
N ASN A 180 13.02 -15.46 9.42
CA ASN A 180 12.32 -16.20 10.48
C ASN A 180 10.94 -15.60 10.80
N LYS A 181 10.51 -14.56 10.08
CA LYS A 181 9.22 -13.92 10.27
C LYS A 181 8.24 -14.42 9.21
N PRO A 182 7.06 -14.93 9.60
CA PRO A 182 6.12 -15.53 8.67
C PRO A 182 5.47 -14.52 7.73
N ALA A 183 5.03 -15.01 6.56
CA ALA A 183 4.09 -14.32 5.71
C ALA A 183 2.83 -15.19 5.56
N TYR A 184 1.67 -14.60 5.81
CA TYR A 184 0.36 -15.25 5.74
C TYR A 184 -0.37 -14.76 4.50
N ALA A 185 -0.94 -15.68 3.72
CA ALA A 185 -1.74 -15.34 2.54
C ALA A 185 -3.23 -15.55 2.81
N TYR A 186 -4.09 -14.69 2.26
CA TYR A 186 -5.53 -14.88 2.26
C TYR A 186 -6.16 -14.60 0.90
N LEU A 187 -7.32 -15.21 0.66
CA LEU A 187 -8.20 -14.90 -0.45
C LEU A 187 -9.60 -14.61 0.11
N PHE A 188 -10.08 -13.38 -0.09
CA PHE A 188 -11.47 -13.03 0.25
C PHE A 188 -12.38 -13.43 -0.91
N ALA A 189 -13.18 -14.47 -0.72
CA ALA A 189 -14.03 -15.07 -1.77
C ALA A 189 -15.53 -14.92 -1.53
N ARG A 190 -15.96 -14.19 -0.49
CA ARG A 190 -17.38 -13.96 -0.22
C ARG A 190 -17.96 -12.98 -1.26
N PRO A 191 -18.87 -13.40 -2.16
CA PRO A 191 -19.61 -12.48 -3.01
C PRO A 191 -20.46 -11.53 -2.15
N LEU A 192 -20.38 -10.23 -2.40
CA LEU A 192 -21.20 -9.29 -1.66
C LEU A 192 -22.67 -9.40 -2.08
N PRO A 193 -23.62 -9.36 -1.11
CA PRO A 193 -25.04 -9.42 -1.45
C PRO A 193 -25.52 -8.13 -2.13
N GLY A 194 -26.60 -8.23 -2.93
CA GLY A 194 -27.28 -7.07 -3.53
C GLY A 194 -26.96 -6.80 -5.00
N ASP A 195 -25.89 -7.38 -5.56
CA ASP A 195 -25.57 -7.37 -6.99
C ASP A 195 -24.76 -8.61 -7.37
N GLU A 196 -24.36 -8.71 -8.65
CA GLU A 196 -23.61 -9.84 -9.19
C GLU A 196 -22.11 -9.55 -9.35
N ASN A 197 -21.59 -8.50 -8.72
CA ASN A 197 -20.17 -8.11 -8.84
C ASN A 197 -19.21 -9.05 -8.08
N GLY A 198 -19.77 -9.98 -7.29
CA GLY A 198 -18.97 -10.97 -6.55
C GLY A 198 -18.16 -10.35 -5.41
N ALA A 199 -16.99 -10.93 -5.18
CA ALA A 199 -15.99 -10.40 -4.25
C ALA A 199 -15.07 -9.43 -4.99
N PHE A 200 -15.62 -8.28 -5.42
CA PHE A 200 -14.93 -7.29 -6.23
C PHE A 200 -13.82 -6.56 -5.47
N HIS A 201 -13.00 -5.81 -6.18
CA HIS A 201 -11.92 -5.01 -5.59
C HIS A 201 -12.42 -4.13 -4.42
N SER A 202 -11.82 -4.24 -3.25
CA SER A 202 -12.20 -3.58 -1.99
C SER A 202 -13.42 -4.18 -1.28
N ALA A 203 -13.99 -5.31 -1.74
CA ALA A 203 -15.17 -5.93 -1.12
C ALA A 203 -14.92 -6.40 0.33
N ASP A 204 -13.68 -6.73 0.67
CA ASP A 204 -13.24 -7.15 1.99
C ASP A 204 -13.29 -6.03 3.04
N LEU A 205 -13.26 -4.74 2.62
CA LEU A 205 -13.25 -3.62 3.55
C LEU A 205 -14.50 -3.53 4.44
N TRP A 206 -15.68 -3.87 3.91
CA TRP A 206 -16.89 -3.92 4.73
C TRP A 206 -16.77 -4.90 5.89
N TYR A 207 -16.11 -6.03 5.66
CA TYR A 207 -15.90 -7.08 6.66
C TYR A 207 -14.78 -6.73 7.63
N VAL A 208 -13.66 -6.21 7.13
CA VAL A 208 -12.52 -5.80 7.96
C VAL A 208 -12.90 -4.69 8.94
N PHE A 209 -13.72 -3.72 8.51
CA PHE A 209 -14.16 -2.60 9.35
C PHE A 209 -15.54 -2.80 9.98
N HIS A 210 -16.19 -3.94 9.75
CA HIS A 210 -17.54 -4.23 10.24
C HIS A 210 -18.52 -3.07 9.99
N SER A 211 -18.50 -2.51 8.77
CA SER A 211 -19.17 -1.26 8.44
C SER A 211 -20.49 -1.43 7.67
N PHE A 212 -21.18 -2.56 7.84
CA PHE A 212 -22.39 -2.94 7.10
C PHE A 212 -23.53 -1.93 7.22
N ARG A 213 -23.66 -1.26 8.36
CA ARG A 213 -24.71 -0.25 8.62
C ARG A 213 -24.68 0.94 7.67
N HIS A 214 -23.56 1.18 7.01
CA HIS A 214 -23.37 2.29 6.09
C HIS A 214 -23.53 1.87 4.62
N SER A 215 -24.01 0.64 4.38
CA SER A 215 -24.20 0.10 3.03
C SER A 215 -25.68 -0.16 2.74
N TRP A 216 -26.08 -0.01 1.48
CA TRP A 216 -27.40 -0.39 0.97
C TRP A 216 -27.58 -1.91 0.81
N ARG A 217 -26.49 -2.68 0.92
CA ARG A 217 -26.47 -4.12 0.66
C ARG A 217 -27.21 -4.90 1.76
N PRO A 218 -28.01 -5.93 1.40
CA PRO A 218 -28.74 -6.73 2.35
C PRO A 218 -27.82 -7.79 3.00
N PHE A 219 -26.90 -7.34 3.84
CA PHE A 219 -26.05 -8.24 4.60
C PHE A 219 -26.87 -9.12 5.54
N THR A 220 -26.42 -10.36 5.73
CA THR A 220 -27.09 -11.39 6.51
C THR A 220 -26.36 -11.65 7.83
N ALA A 221 -26.98 -12.43 8.73
CA ALA A 221 -26.31 -12.89 9.96
C ALA A 221 -25.04 -13.71 9.66
N GLY A 222 -24.98 -14.39 8.51
CA GLY A 222 -23.76 -15.08 8.07
C GLY A 222 -22.63 -14.10 7.70
N ASP A 223 -22.96 -12.96 7.12
CA ASP A 223 -22.00 -11.89 6.82
C ASP A 223 -21.48 -11.24 8.11
N GLU A 224 -22.36 -11.02 9.09
CA GLU A 224 -21.98 -10.53 10.42
C GLU A 224 -20.98 -11.49 11.10
N ALA A 225 -21.30 -12.79 11.13
CA ALA A 225 -20.42 -13.80 11.72
C ALA A 225 -19.06 -13.89 11.00
N LEU A 226 -19.05 -13.82 9.66
CA LEU A 226 -17.81 -13.79 8.87
C LEU A 226 -16.98 -12.54 9.17
N SER A 227 -17.63 -11.37 9.24
CA SER A 227 -16.97 -10.13 9.56
C SER A 227 -16.28 -10.17 10.92
N LEU A 228 -16.94 -10.68 11.96
CA LEU A 228 -16.34 -10.84 13.29
C LEU A 228 -15.08 -11.71 13.22
N LYS A 229 -15.11 -12.84 12.49
CA LYS A 229 -13.92 -13.67 12.28
C LYS A 229 -12.79 -12.93 11.55
N ILE A 230 -13.11 -12.14 10.53
CA ILE A 230 -12.13 -11.36 9.79
C ILE A 230 -11.52 -10.29 10.71
N VAL A 231 -12.32 -9.59 11.51
CA VAL A 231 -11.81 -8.64 12.52
C VAL A 231 -10.87 -9.34 13.49
N ASP A 232 -11.19 -10.56 13.93
CA ASP A 232 -10.30 -11.34 14.80
C ASP A 232 -8.97 -11.66 14.12
N PHE A 233 -8.95 -12.09 12.85
CA PHE A 233 -7.72 -12.33 12.11
C PHE A 233 -6.85 -11.06 12.01
N TRP A 234 -7.45 -9.92 11.65
CA TRP A 234 -6.72 -8.65 11.53
C TRP A 234 -6.19 -8.16 12.88
N THR A 235 -7.00 -8.22 13.92
CA THR A 235 -6.60 -7.77 15.27
C THR A 235 -5.58 -8.71 15.92
N ASN A 236 -5.70 -10.01 15.72
CA ASN A 236 -4.69 -10.98 16.18
C ASN A 236 -3.35 -10.75 15.47
N PHE A 237 -3.40 -10.55 14.15
CA PHE A 237 -2.18 -10.25 13.40
C PHE A 237 -1.54 -8.93 13.86
N ALA A 238 -2.32 -7.86 14.03
CA ALA A 238 -1.82 -6.58 14.50
C ALA A 238 -1.23 -6.65 15.93
N LYS A 239 -1.76 -7.53 16.79
CA LYS A 239 -1.28 -7.71 18.15
C LYS A 239 -0.05 -8.62 18.26
N ASN A 240 -0.03 -9.70 17.49
CA ASN A 240 0.86 -10.83 17.71
C ASN A 240 1.71 -11.21 16.49
N GLY A 241 1.44 -10.62 15.30
CA GLY A 241 2.05 -11.03 14.03
C GLY A 241 1.55 -12.38 13.50
N ASN A 242 0.48 -12.93 14.09
CA ASN A 242 -0.15 -14.20 13.68
C ASN A 242 -1.68 -14.00 13.61
N PRO A 243 -2.31 -14.14 12.43
CA PRO A 243 -3.74 -13.96 12.28
C PRO A 243 -4.57 -15.02 13.04
N ASN A 244 -4.03 -16.23 13.21
CA ASN A 244 -4.72 -17.33 13.90
C ASN A 244 -4.71 -17.18 15.45
N GLY A 245 -4.11 -16.10 15.97
CA GLY A 245 -4.02 -15.89 17.42
C GLY A 245 -2.99 -16.78 18.10
N LYS A 246 -3.25 -17.07 19.39
CA LYS A 246 -2.41 -17.97 20.18
C LYS A 246 -2.88 -19.42 20.10
N ASP A 247 -4.07 -19.65 19.57
CA ASP A 247 -4.68 -20.96 19.47
C ASP A 247 -4.55 -21.47 18.02
N PRO A 248 -3.79 -22.57 17.76
CA PRO A 248 -3.59 -23.09 16.42
C PRO A 248 -4.82 -23.80 15.83
N GLU A 249 -5.93 -23.89 16.55
CA GLU A 249 -7.15 -24.60 16.13
C GLU A 249 -8.29 -23.66 15.63
N VAL A 250 -8.01 -22.39 15.30
CA VAL A 250 -9.03 -21.49 14.74
C VAL A 250 -8.89 -21.35 13.24
#